data_aa3857a398f395179ca1b5aa486dd9e7
#
_entry.id   aa3857a398f395179ca1b5aa486dd9e7
#
_cell.length_a   1.000
_cell.length_b   1.000
_cell.length_c   1.000
_cell.angle_alpha   90.00
_cell.angle_beta   90.00
_cell.angle_gamma   90.00
#
_symmetry.space_group_name_H-M   'P 1'
#
loop_
_entity.id
_entity.type
_entity.pdbx_description
1 polymer ?
#
loop_
_entity_poly.entity_id
_entity_poly.type
_entity_poly.pdbx_seq_one_letter_code
_entity_poly.pdbx_strand_id
1 'polypeptide(L)'
;ATQLANYCYQSMFNGCTGITLYEDGTDPTWGIPDAQTATGWNSGMLANTGGDFTGNPEIGKKYYYTPPTPPSTAYLTFSSADTFTITPSAVSWDGSLFYSTNTTDWIEFDRDGATAALDSGSGDYRLYFRGTDNTLITGGNLAYWTINAAPATVDCSGNIETLLDYATVDGGGHPAMIANCFANLFKDCTALGSAPELPATNLVNNCYVGMFRNCTGLTNAPALPATTLPGGCYQEMFRD
;
A
#
# COMPACT_ATOMS: atom_id res chain seq x y z
N ALA A 1 9.65 -6.96 32.30
CA ALA A 1 9.30 -7.76 33.48
C ALA A 1 8.46 -8.95 33.03
N THR A 2 8.77 -10.16 33.53
CA THR A 2 8.00 -11.38 33.21
C THR A 2 6.75 -11.55 34.07
N GLN A 3 6.69 -10.84 35.19
CA GLN A 3 5.54 -10.79 36.11
C GLN A 3 5.37 -9.35 36.61
N LEU A 4 4.11 -8.92 36.70
CA LEU A 4 3.75 -7.61 37.23
C LEU A 4 3.28 -7.71 38.67
N ALA A 5 3.58 -6.71 39.47
CA ALA A 5 3.03 -6.57 40.82
C ALA A 5 1.66 -5.89 40.79
N ASN A 6 0.84 -6.09 41.82
CA ASN A 6 -0.43 -5.40 41.94
C ASN A 6 -0.20 -3.85 41.91
N TYR A 7 -1.04 -3.16 41.19
CA TYR A 7 -1.02 -1.68 41.04
C TYR A 7 0.28 -1.06 40.51
N CYS A 8 1.21 -1.86 39.91
CA CYS A 8 2.54 -1.37 39.55
C CYS A 8 2.55 -0.23 38.52
N TYR A 9 1.55 -0.17 37.63
CA TYR A 9 1.40 0.89 36.64
C TYR A 9 0.10 1.70 36.78
N GLN A 10 -0.54 1.63 37.96
CA GLN A 10 -1.78 2.36 38.21
C GLN A 10 -1.58 3.86 37.96
N SER A 11 -2.41 4.43 37.09
CA SER A 11 -2.43 5.85 36.72
C SER A 11 -1.08 6.42 36.25
N MET A 12 -0.14 5.58 35.80
CA MET A 12 1.24 5.98 35.49
C MET A 12 1.32 7.12 34.48
N PHE A 13 0.46 7.13 33.47
CA PHE A 13 0.42 8.14 32.42
C PHE A 13 -0.90 8.92 32.36
N ASN A 14 -1.71 8.83 33.41
CA ASN A 14 -3.00 9.51 33.47
C ASN A 14 -2.83 11.03 33.27
N GLY A 15 -3.54 11.59 32.29
CA GLY A 15 -3.46 13.01 31.98
C GLY A 15 -2.22 13.45 31.17
N CYS A 16 -1.36 12.53 30.78
CA CYS A 16 -0.21 12.81 29.90
C CYS A 16 -0.66 12.98 28.46
N THR A 17 -1.27 14.11 28.10
CA THR A 17 -1.86 14.36 26.77
C THR A 17 -0.86 14.30 25.61
N GLY A 18 0.43 14.40 25.88
CA GLY A 18 1.49 14.22 24.87
C GLY A 18 1.81 12.76 24.54
N ILE A 19 1.25 11.80 25.29
CA ILE A 19 1.37 10.37 24.98
C ILE A 19 0.20 9.97 24.10
N THR A 20 0.49 9.58 22.88
CA THR A 20 -0.51 9.06 21.93
C THR A 20 -0.29 7.57 21.72
N LEU A 21 -1.31 6.76 21.95
CA LEU A 21 -1.30 5.32 21.73
C LEU A 21 -2.52 4.89 20.93
N TYR A 22 -2.33 3.87 20.12
CA TYR A 22 -3.34 3.30 19.24
C TYR A 22 -3.42 1.79 19.46
N GLU A 23 -4.62 1.21 19.32
CA GLU A 23 -4.80 -0.25 19.38
C GLU A 23 -4.22 -0.95 18.16
N ASP A 24 -4.21 -0.26 17.02
CA ASP A 24 -3.55 -0.68 15.78
C ASP A 24 -2.52 0.35 15.35
N GLY A 25 -1.50 -0.06 14.60
CA GLY A 25 -0.45 0.83 14.10
C GLY A 25 0.68 0.08 13.42
N THR A 26 1.64 0.84 12.91
CA THR A 26 2.78 0.28 12.14
C THR A 26 4.01 0.01 13.00
N ASP A 27 4.21 0.79 14.06
CA ASP A 27 5.37 0.66 14.95
C ASP A 27 4.94 0.12 16.32
N PRO A 28 5.05 -1.20 16.57
CA PRO A 28 4.74 -1.77 17.87
C PRO A 28 5.79 -1.30 18.87
N THR A 29 5.35 -0.61 19.89
CA THR A 29 6.24 -0.01 20.83
C THR A 29 6.16 -0.61 22.19
N TRP A 30 5.02 -1.22 22.47
CA TRP A 30 4.74 -1.61 23.83
C TRP A 30 3.66 -2.68 23.90
N GLY A 31 3.84 -3.66 24.73
CA GLY A 31 2.88 -4.74 24.93
C GLY A 31 3.01 -5.37 26.31
N ILE A 32 1.93 -5.94 26.78
CA ILE A 32 1.88 -6.68 28.03
C ILE A 32 2.02 -8.16 27.69
N PRO A 33 3.02 -8.86 28.26
CA PRO A 33 3.17 -10.30 28.09
C PRO A 33 1.93 -11.06 28.56
N ASP A 34 1.70 -12.22 27.95
CA ASP A 34 0.64 -13.14 28.38
C ASP A 34 0.83 -13.62 29.82
N ALA A 35 -0.24 -14.17 30.40
CA ALA A 35 -0.23 -14.83 31.72
C ALA A 35 0.13 -13.93 32.90
N GLN A 36 -0.29 -12.66 32.90
CA GLN A 36 -0.20 -11.81 34.10
C GLN A 36 -1.32 -12.14 35.10
N THR A 37 -0.96 -12.24 36.37
CA THR A 37 -1.92 -12.53 37.47
C THR A 37 -2.13 -11.35 38.40
N ALA A 38 -1.40 -10.25 38.22
CA ALA A 38 -1.52 -9.07 39.06
C ALA A 38 -2.89 -8.38 38.88
N THR A 39 -3.44 -7.83 39.94
CA THR A 39 -4.72 -7.10 39.92
C THR A 39 -4.50 -5.60 39.99
N GLY A 40 -5.32 -4.82 39.26
CA GLY A 40 -5.27 -3.34 39.26
C GLY A 40 -3.95 -2.75 38.76
N TRP A 41 -3.07 -3.52 38.18
CA TRP A 41 -1.75 -3.09 37.73
C TRP A 41 -1.80 -2.00 36.63
N ASN A 42 -2.87 -2.02 35.82
CA ASN A 42 -3.09 -1.14 34.69
C ASN A 42 -4.22 -0.10 34.93
N SER A 43 -4.83 -0.05 36.10
CA SER A 43 -6.01 0.77 36.36
C SER A 43 -5.72 2.25 36.11
N GLY A 44 -6.42 2.86 35.13
CA GLY A 44 -6.26 4.26 34.75
C GLY A 44 -4.88 4.60 34.19
N MET A 45 -4.08 3.63 33.78
CA MET A 45 -2.70 3.84 33.34
C MET A 45 -2.60 4.84 32.20
N LEU A 46 -3.46 4.72 31.22
CA LEU A 46 -3.49 5.56 30.01
C LEU A 46 -4.72 6.48 29.96
N ALA A 47 -5.41 6.69 31.07
CA ALA A 47 -6.58 7.54 31.09
C ALA A 47 -6.20 8.98 30.74
N ASN A 48 -7.02 9.63 29.87
CA ASN A 48 -6.82 11.00 29.41
C ASN A 48 -5.48 11.23 28.68
N THR A 49 -4.91 10.21 28.03
CA THR A 49 -3.83 10.35 27.07
C THR A 49 -4.37 10.73 25.69
N GLY A 50 -3.50 11.02 24.72
CA GLY A 50 -3.87 11.19 23.31
C GLY A 50 -4.08 9.86 22.58
N GLY A 51 -4.46 9.90 21.30
CA GLY A 51 -4.69 8.73 20.47
C GLY A 51 -6.10 8.14 20.62
N ASP A 52 -6.34 6.96 20.00
CA ASP A 52 -7.62 6.26 20.06
C ASP A 52 -7.76 5.36 21.31
N PHE A 53 -6.64 5.07 21.96
CA PHE A 53 -6.61 4.26 23.17
C PHE A 53 -6.28 5.07 24.42
N THR A 54 -7.29 5.27 25.26
CA THR A 54 -7.17 5.99 26.54
C THR A 54 -7.57 5.15 27.74
N GLY A 55 -7.77 3.85 27.53
CA GLY A 55 -8.26 2.90 28.52
C GLY A 55 -7.17 2.22 29.35
N ASN A 56 -7.49 1.03 29.84
CA ASN A 56 -6.56 0.17 30.55
C ASN A 56 -5.95 -0.83 29.55
N PRO A 57 -4.61 -0.93 29.47
CA PRO A 57 -3.98 -1.93 28.62
C PRO A 57 -4.37 -3.35 28.98
N GLU A 58 -4.52 -4.22 27.98
CA GLU A 58 -4.92 -5.60 28.14
C GLU A 58 -3.73 -6.55 27.99
N ILE A 59 -3.81 -7.68 28.70
CA ILE A 59 -2.81 -8.76 28.62
C ILE A 59 -2.79 -9.34 27.21
N GLY A 60 -1.59 -9.56 26.66
CA GLY A 60 -1.38 -10.12 25.33
C GLY A 60 -1.57 -9.13 24.17
N LYS A 61 -2.08 -7.93 24.43
CA LYS A 61 -2.21 -6.90 23.40
C LYS A 61 -0.94 -6.06 23.25
N LYS A 62 -0.76 -5.51 22.05
CA LYS A 62 0.25 -4.53 21.70
C LYS A 62 -0.41 -3.18 21.45
N TYR A 63 0.33 -2.13 21.73
CA TYR A 63 -0.08 -0.73 21.51
C TYR A 63 0.99 -0.01 20.71
N TYR A 64 0.60 0.95 19.91
CA TYR A 64 1.43 1.56 18.88
C TYR A 64 1.53 3.08 19.11
N TYR A 65 2.67 3.69 18.76
CA TYR A 65 2.84 5.15 18.82
C TYR A 65 2.37 5.85 17.54
N THR A 66 2.27 5.12 16.44
CA THR A 66 1.74 5.64 15.19
C THR A 66 0.37 5.02 14.93
N PRO A 67 -0.63 5.81 14.48
CA PRO A 67 -1.90 5.24 14.08
C PRO A 67 -1.70 4.21 12.97
N PRO A 68 -2.62 3.25 12.82
CA PRO A 68 -2.64 2.44 11.63
C PRO A 68 -2.69 3.41 10.44
N THR A 69 -1.79 3.22 9.50
CA THR A 69 -1.95 3.89 8.21
C THR A 69 -3.19 3.25 7.58
N PRO A 70 -4.32 3.96 7.43
CA PRO A 70 -5.44 3.38 6.72
C PRO A 70 -4.92 2.93 5.36
N PRO A 71 -5.34 1.78 4.85
CA PRO A 71 -5.01 1.41 3.49
C PRO A 71 -5.41 2.59 2.61
N SER A 72 -4.47 3.07 1.80
CA SER A 72 -4.75 4.18 0.91
C SER A 72 -5.88 3.76 -0.03
N THR A 73 -6.99 4.47 -0.01
CA THR A 73 -8.07 4.33 -1.02
C THR A 73 -7.78 5.17 -2.25
N ALA A 74 -6.61 5.85 -2.27
CA ALA A 74 -6.20 6.62 -3.41
C ALA A 74 -6.02 5.71 -4.63
N TYR A 75 -6.60 6.13 -5.75
CA TYR A 75 -6.39 5.47 -7.04
C TYR A 75 -4.89 5.33 -7.34
N LEU A 76 -4.51 4.27 -8.05
CA LEU A 76 -3.19 4.27 -8.67
C LEU A 76 -3.05 5.51 -9.53
N THR A 77 -2.09 6.36 -9.20
CA THR A 77 -1.93 7.69 -9.80
C THR A 77 -0.53 7.84 -10.37
N PHE A 78 -0.46 8.27 -11.62
CA PHE A 78 0.78 8.70 -12.24
C PHE A 78 0.76 10.20 -12.41
N SER A 79 1.87 10.87 -12.12
CA SER A 79 2.02 12.32 -12.26
C SER A 79 3.40 12.70 -12.79
N SER A 80 3.46 13.78 -13.57
CA SER A 80 4.69 14.30 -14.14
C SER A 80 4.57 15.81 -14.38
N ALA A 81 5.70 16.50 -14.42
CA ALA A 81 5.76 17.91 -14.85
C ALA A 81 5.58 18.09 -16.37
N ASP A 82 5.63 17.00 -17.13
CA ASP A 82 5.53 16.99 -18.58
C ASP A 82 4.57 15.90 -19.06
N THR A 83 4.16 15.95 -20.31
CA THR A 83 3.28 14.93 -20.90
C THR A 83 3.95 13.55 -20.89
N PHE A 84 3.17 12.54 -20.64
CA PHE A 84 3.59 11.13 -20.68
C PHE A 84 2.47 10.26 -21.21
N THR A 85 2.83 9.04 -21.61
CA THR A 85 1.86 8.02 -22.00
C THR A 85 2.11 6.73 -21.25
N ILE A 86 1.03 6.00 -20.99
CA ILE A 86 1.07 4.63 -20.47
C ILE A 86 0.47 3.72 -21.52
N THR A 87 1.23 2.70 -21.92
CA THR A 87 0.82 1.73 -22.93
C THR A 87 0.99 0.33 -22.36
N PRO A 88 -0.09 -0.49 -22.30
CA PRO A 88 0.02 -1.89 -21.94
C PRO A 88 0.65 -2.69 -23.09
N SER A 89 1.45 -3.70 -22.76
CA SER A 89 2.07 -4.61 -23.71
C SER A 89 1.71 -6.04 -23.35
N ALA A 90 1.05 -6.76 -24.24
CA ALA A 90 0.67 -8.18 -24.09
C ALA A 90 -0.02 -8.49 -22.75
N VAL A 91 -0.86 -7.61 -22.29
CA VAL A 91 -1.54 -7.69 -20.97
C VAL A 91 -2.82 -8.50 -21.04
N SER A 92 -3.18 -9.08 -19.92
CA SER A 92 -4.41 -9.86 -19.78
C SER A 92 -5.01 -9.72 -18.38
N TRP A 93 -5.51 -8.52 -18.06
CA TRP A 93 -6.41 -8.43 -16.93
C TRP A 93 -7.71 -9.17 -17.22
N ASP A 94 -8.31 -9.76 -16.21
CA ASP A 94 -9.48 -10.65 -16.33
C ASP A 94 -10.83 -9.97 -16.10
N GLY A 95 -10.84 -8.78 -15.49
CA GLY A 95 -12.00 -7.89 -15.36
C GLY A 95 -11.88 -6.67 -16.28
N SER A 96 -12.16 -5.48 -15.75
CA SER A 96 -12.06 -4.20 -16.47
C SER A 96 -11.08 -3.24 -15.81
N LEU A 97 -10.38 -2.45 -16.61
CA LEU A 97 -9.59 -1.31 -16.15
C LEU A 97 -10.11 -0.01 -16.75
N PHE A 98 -10.02 1.06 -15.96
CA PHE A 98 -10.43 2.39 -16.34
C PHE A 98 -9.34 3.39 -15.98
N TYR A 99 -9.24 4.46 -16.76
CA TYR A 99 -8.40 5.61 -16.44
C TYR A 99 -9.22 6.90 -16.43
N SER A 100 -8.68 7.91 -15.75
CA SER A 100 -9.26 9.26 -15.67
C SER A 100 -8.16 10.29 -15.56
N THR A 101 -8.43 11.52 -16.00
CA THR A 101 -7.59 12.70 -15.77
C THR A 101 -8.12 13.60 -14.65
N ASN A 102 -9.35 13.33 -14.15
CA ASN A 102 -10.04 14.20 -13.20
C ASN A 102 -10.76 13.44 -12.06
N THR A 103 -10.65 12.12 -12.01
CA THR A 103 -11.29 11.23 -11.03
C THR A 103 -12.81 11.15 -11.09
N THR A 104 -13.46 11.85 -12.01
CA THR A 104 -14.93 11.86 -12.21
C THR A 104 -15.34 11.14 -13.48
N ASP A 105 -14.66 11.44 -14.57
CA ASP A 105 -14.94 10.86 -15.89
C ASP A 105 -13.98 9.71 -16.15
N TRP A 106 -14.51 8.49 -16.15
CA TRP A 106 -13.74 7.27 -16.30
C TRP A 106 -13.92 6.69 -17.69
N ILE A 107 -12.80 6.42 -18.36
CA ILE A 107 -12.72 5.85 -19.70
C ILE A 107 -12.11 4.45 -19.57
N GLU A 108 -12.69 3.48 -20.28
CA GLU A 108 -12.13 2.13 -20.30
C GLU A 108 -10.72 2.16 -20.89
N PHE A 109 -9.78 1.48 -20.21
CA PHE A 109 -8.40 1.39 -20.63
C PHE A 109 -8.25 0.21 -21.59
N ASP A 110 -8.16 0.50 -22.87
CA ASP A 110 -8.00 -0.52 -23.91
C ASP A 110 -6.63 -1.20 -23.79
N ARG A 111 -6.60 -2.50 -24.00
CA ARG A 111 -5.39 -3.31 -23.95
C ARG A 111 -4.35 -2.93 -25.00
N ASP A 112 -4.81 -2.48 -26.15
CA ASP A 112 -3.96 -2.11 -27.29
C ASP A 112 -3.77 -0.57 -27.39
N GLY A 113 -4.35 0.18 -26.45
CA GLY A 113 -4.33 1.64 -26.46
C GLY A 113 -3.16 2.23 -25.69
N ALA A 114 -2.75 3.41 -26.09
CA ALA A 114 -1.88 4.29 -25.31
C ALA A 114 -2.74 5.41 -24.70
N THR A 115 -2.49 5.69 -23.41
CA THR A 115 -3.19 6.75 -22.70
C THR A 115 -2.21 7.86 -22.37
N ALA A 116 -2.56 9.12 -22.69
CA ALA A 116 -1.77 10.29 -22.38
C ALA A 116 -2.37 11.05 -21.20
N ALA A 117 -1.53 11.50 -20.28
CA ALA A 117 -1.92 12.46 -19.27
C ALA A 117 -2.23 13.82 -19.92
N LEU A 118 -3.27 14.49 -19.43
CA LEU A 118 -3.66 15.81 -19.88
C LEU A 118 -3.24 16.86 -18.84
N ASP A 119 -2.88 18.03 -19.32
CA ASP A 119 -2.60 19.17 -18.45
C ASP A 119 -3.87 19.58 -17.70
N SER A 120 -3.80 19.60 -16.38
CA SER A 120 -4.87 20.08 -15.51
C SER A 120 -4.97 21.62 -15.45
N GLY A 121 -4.17 22.31 -16.25
CA GLY A 121 -4.08 23.78 -16.27
C GLY A 121 -3.09 24.35 -15.26
N SER A 122 -2.38 23.50 -14.52
CA SER A 122 -1.39 23.87 -13.49
C SER A 122 0.06 23.43 -13.84
N GLY A 123 0.28 22.83 -15.02
CA GLY A 123 1.56 22.21 -15.38
C GLY A 123 1.82 20.85 -14.67
N ASP A 124 0.79 20.24 -14.13
CA ASP A 124 0.84 18.95 -13.45
C ASP A 124 -0.02 17.95 -14.24
N TYR A 125 0.63 17.05 -14.95
CA TYR A 125 -0.03 16.03 -15.76
C TYR A 125 -0.31 14.79 -14.93
N ARG A 126 -1.59 14.33 -14.90
CA ARG A 126 -2.02 13.20 -14.06
C ARG A 126 -2.87 12.20 -14.81
N LEU A 127 -2.64 10.92 -14.50
CA LEU A 127 -3.52 9.81 -14.87
C LEU A 127 -3.84 8.99 -13.63
N TYR A 128 -5.12 8.71 -13.46
CA TYR A 128 -5.67 7.87 -12.40
C TYR A 128 -6.17 6.57 -13.01
N PHE A 129 -5.93 5.45 -12.32
CA PHE A 129 -6.39 4.14 -12.75
C PHE A 129 -7.19 3.46 -11.66
N ARG A 130 -8.19 2.69 -12.08
CA ARG A 130 -8.92 1.76 -11.21
C ARG A 130 -9.36 0.53 -11.99
N GLY A 131 -9.52 -0.58 -11.29
CA GLY A 131 -10.06 -1.82 -11.81
C GLY A 131 -11.39 -2.19 -11.20
N THR A 132 -12.06 -3.13 -11.84
CA THR A 132 -13.28 -3.78 -11.35
C THR A 132 -13.19 -5.26 -11.69
N ASP A 133 -13.44 -6.10 -10.68
CA ASP A 133 -13.49 -7.56 -10.81
C ASP A 133 -12.24 -8.22 -11.42
N ASN A 134 -11.05 -7.60 -11.27
CA ASN A 134 -9.79 -8.22 -11.67
C ASN A 134 -9.22 -9.05 -10.51
N THR A 135 -8.60 -10.18 -10.83
CA THR A 135 -7.75 -10.97 -9.93
C THR A 135 -6.29 -10.96 -10.37
N LEU A 136 -6.04 -10.51 -11.59
CA LEU A 136 -4.71 -10.30 -12.17
C LEU A 136 -4.70 -9.10 -13.13
N ILE A 137 -3.51 -8.50 -13.30
CA ILE A 137 -3.30 -7.39 -14.26
C ILE A 137 -2.39 -7.83 -15.41
N THR A 138 -1.34 -8.59 -15.14
CA THR A 138 -0.35 -8.95 -16.16
C THR A 138 -0.29 -10.45 -16.47
N GLY A 139 -0.58 -11.32 -15.54
CA GLY A 139 -0.76 -12.76 -15.75
C GLY A 139 0.44 -13.55 -16.24
N GLY A 140 1.64 -12.94 -16.38
CA GLY A 140 2.81 -13.70 -16.84
C GLY A 140 4.05 -12.90 -17.18
N ASN A 141 5.05 -13.58 -17.75
CA ASN A 141 6.40 -13.04 -17.93
C ASN A 141 6.58 -12.05 -19.09
N LEU A 142 5.60 -11.90 -19.97
CA LEU A 142 5.69 -11.07 -21.18
C LEU A 142 4.82 -9.81 -21.12
N ALA A 143 3.92 -9.73 -20.13
CA ALA A 143 3.03 -8.60 -19.98
C ALA A 143 3.66 -7.54 -19.08
N TYR A 144 3.65 -6.28 -19.51
CA TYR A 144 4.13 -5.11 -18.77
C TYR A 144 3.50 -3.84 -19.31
N TRP A 145 3.55 -2.77 -18.52
CA TRP A 145 3.18 -1.44 -18.98
C TRP A 145 4.42 -0.65 -19.36
N THR A 146 4.35 0.10 -20.45
CA THR A 146 5.42 1.02 -20.84
C THR A 146 5.02 2.43 -20.44
N ILE A 147 5.91 3.15 -19.76
CA ILE A 147 5.76 4.56 -19.44
C ILE A 147 6.72 5.33 -20.32
N ASN A 148 6.18 6.10 -21.27
CA ASN A 148 6.96 6.95 -22.16
C ASN A 148 6.86 8.39 -21.66
N ALA A 149 7.97 8.90 -21.15
CA ALA A 149 8.17 10.29 -20.75
C ALA A 149 9.62 10.66 -21.03
N ALA A 150 9.84 11.74 -21.72
CA ALA A 150 11.20 12.24 -21.97
C ALA A 150 11.17 13.77 -22.17
N PRO A 151 12.01 14.54 -21.45
CA PRO A 151 13.04 14.08 -20.50
C PRO A 151 12.55 13.90 -19.06
N ALA A 152 11.25 14.05 -18.79
CA ALA A 152 10.71 14.07 -17.44
C ALA A 152 10.64 12.65 -16.80
N THR A 153 10.60 12.60 -15.48
CA THR A 153 10.23 11.42 -14.71
C THR A 153 8.73 11.39 -14.45
N VAL A 154 8.20 10.21 -14.24
CA VAL A 154 6.81 9.98 -13.85
C VAL A 154 6.77 9.39 -12.46
N ASP A 155 6.14 10.06 -11.54
CA ASP A 155 5.89 9.54 -10.19
C ASP A 155 4.64 8.69 -10.15
N CYS A 156 4.74 7.53 -9.52
CA CYS A 156 3.61 6.66 -9.25
C CYS A 156 3.29 6.69 -7.75
N SER A 157 2.02 6.76 -7.41
CA SER A 157 1.52 6.79 -6.03
C SER A 157 0.15 6.11 -5.93
N GLY A 158 -0.38 6.01 -4.72
CA GLY A 158 -1.64 5.34 -4.44
C GLY A 158 -1.50 3.82 -4.34
N ASN A 159 -2.62 3.16 -4.08
CA ASN A 159 -2.68 1.74 -3.78
C ASN A 159 -2.78 0.90 -5.07
N ILE A 160 -1.82 0.01 -5.31
CA ILE A 160 -1.79 -0.86 -6.50
C ILE A 160 -3.00 -1.80 -6.58
N GLU A 161 -3.55 -2.21 -5.43
CA GLU A 161 -4.69 -3.13 -5.39
C GLU A 161 -5.97 -2.50 -5.98
N THR A 162 -6.02 -1.16 -6.11
CA THR A 162 -7.12 -0.47 -6.81
C THR A 162 -7.23 -0.85 -8.28
N LEU A 163 -6.18 -1.40 -8.90
CA LEU A 163 -6.25 -1.99 -10.23
C LEU A 163 -7.02 -3.31 -10.25
N LEU A 164 -7.04 -4.05 -9.15
CA LEU A 164 -7.78 -5.31 -9.06
C LEU A 164 -9.26 -5.01 -8.87
N ASP A 165 -9.62 -4.41 -7.74
CA ASP A 165 -11.00 -4.02 -7.47
C ASP A 165 -11.06 -2.80 -6.56
N TYR A 166 -11.37 -1.65 -7.13
CA TYR A 166 -11.41 -0.39 -6.39
C TYR A 166 -12.47 -0.41 -5.28
N ALA A 167 -13.63 -1.01 -5.52
CA ALA A 167 -14.71 -1.01 -4.54
C ALA A 167 -14.34 -1.79 -3.27
N THR A 168 -13.62 -2.90 -3.42
CA THR A 168 -13.09 -3.66 -2.28
C THR A 168 -12.07 -2.84 -1.48
N VAL A 169 -11.15 -2.14 -2.17
CA VAL A 169 -10.13 -1.29 -1.51
C VAL A 169 -10.79 -0.10 -0.81
N ASP A 170 -11.73 0.56 -1.45
CA ASP A 170 -12.48 1.70 -0.88
C ASP A 170 -13.29 1.28 0.36
N GLY A 171 -13.76 0.04 0.39
CA GLY A 171 -14.38 -0.59 1.56
C GLY A 171 -13.40 -1.03 2.66
N GLY A 172 -12.09 -0.76 2.51
CA GLY A 172 -11.04 -1.12 3.49
C GLY A 172 -10.59 -2.58 3.40
N GLY A 173 -10.93 -3.31 2.32
CA GLY A 173 -10.54 -4.70 2.10
C GLY A 173 -9.36 -4.86 1.15
N HIS A 174 -8.92 -6.12 0.98
CA HIS A 174 -7.92 -6.52 0.00
C HIS A 174 -8.59 -7.39 -1.07
N PRO A 175 -8.52 -7.01 -2.37
CA PRO A 175 -9.03 -7.83 -3.46
C PRO A 175 -8.33 -9.18 -3.56
N ALA A 176 -9.03 -10.17 -4.12
CA ALA A 176 -8.43 -11.47 -4.40
C ALA A 176 -7.32 -11.34 -5.46
N MET A 177 -6.21 -12.05 -5.25
CA MET A 177 -5.11 -12.15 -6.19
C MET A 177 -4.89 -13.61 -6.61
N ILE A 178 -4.54 -13.84 -7.86
CA ILE A 178 -4.04 -15.13 -8.33
C ILE A 178 -2.55 -15.05 -8.67
N ALA A 179 -1.91 -16.19 -8.90
CA ALA A 179 -0.49 -16.23 -9.21
C ALA A 179 -0.12 -15.33 -10.42
N ASN A 180 1.03 -14.65 -10.32
CA ASN A 180 1.55 -13.69 -11.30
C ASN A 180 0.70 -12.40 -11.47
N CYS A 181 -0.10 -12.03 -10.49
CA CYS A 181 -1.11 -10.97 -10.62
C CYS A 181 -0.54 -9.61 -11.08
N PHE A 182 0.63 -9.18 -10.59
CA PHE A 182 1.35 -7.97 -11.02
C PHE A 182 2.75 -8.27 -11.56
N ALA A 183 2.98 -9.49 -12.05
CA ALA A 183 4.30 -9.91 -12.55
C ALA A 183 4.79 -8.98 -13.67
N ASN A 184 6.00 -8.41 -13.51
CA ASN A 184 6.65 -7.51 -14.46
C ASN A 184 5.86 -6.22 -14.83
N LEU A 185 4.87 -5.81 -14.04
CA LEU A 185 3.96 -4.71 -14.42
C LEU A 185 4.70 -3.45 -14.90
N PHE A 186 5.74 -3.01 -14.21
CA PHE A 186 6.54 -1.83 -14.53
C PHE A 186 7.94 -2.16 -15.03
N LYS A 187 8.17 -3.40 -15.44
CA LYS A 187 9.48 -3.82 -15.97
C LYS A 187 9.94 -2.90 -17.10
N ASP A 188 11.22 -2.52 -17.06
CA ASP A 188 11.90 -1.65 -18.04
C ASP A 188 11.34 -0.20 -18.09
N CYS A 189 10.54 0.23 -17.10
CA CYS A 189 10.05 1.61 -16.98
C CYS A 189 11.13 2.53 -16.39
N THR A 190 12.11 2.92 -17.20
CA THR A 190 13.24 3.76 -16.76
C THR A 190 12.84 5.17 -16.35
N ALA A 191 11.68 5.66 -16.81
CA ALA A 191 11.14 6.96 -16.44
C ALA A 191 10.37 6.96 -15.11
N LEU A 192 10.15 5.79 -14.49
CA LEU A 192 9.42 5.68 -13.23
C LEU A 192 10.27 6.21 -12.07
N GLY A 193 9.88 7.32 -11.43
CA GLY A 193 10.60 7.98 -10.34
C GLY A 193 10.25 7.50 -8.95
N SER A 194 8.99 7.11 -8.73
CA SER A 194 8.49 6.56 -7.48
C SER A 194 7.59 5.34 -7.69
N ALA A 195 7.50 4.46 -6.68
CA ALA A 195 6.65 3.28 -6.71
C ALA A 195 5.31 3.53 -6.01
N PRO A 196 4.23 2.82 -6.42
CA PRO A 196 2.96 2.82 -5.70
C PRO A 196 3.07 2.09 -4.36
N GLU A 197 2.05 2.21 -3.53
CA GLU A 197 1.88 1.41 -2.32
C GLU A 197 1.56 -0.05 -2.67
N LEU A 198 2.19 -0.98 -1.94
CA LEU A 198 1.97 -2.43 -2.06
C LEU A 198 1.45 -2.98 -0.73
N PRO A 199 0.21 -2.68 -0.34
CA PRO A 199 -0.28 -2.93 1.01
C PRO A 199 -0.65 -4.39 1.29
N ALA A 200 -0.67 -5.27 0.28
CA ALA A 200 -1.06 -6.67 0.45
C ALA A 200 -0.22 -7.38 1.50
N THR A 201 -0.87 -7.98 2.48
CA THR A 201 -0.25 -8.82 3.50
C THR A 201 -0.36 -10.32 3.19
N ASN A 202 -1.36 -10.71 2.40
CA ASN A 202 -1.60 -12.09 1.94
C ASN A 202 -1.20 -12.20 0.46
N LEU A 203 0.02 -12.67 0.23
CA LEU A 203 0.56 -12.78 -1.11
C LEU A 203 0.28 -14.14 -1.75
N VAL A 204 0.42 -14.20 -3.07
CA VAL A 204 0.35 -15.42 -3.89
C VAL A 204 1.67 -15.63 -4.64
N ASN A 205 1.86 -16.84 -5.21
CA ASN A 205 3.08 -17.16 -5.94
C ASN A 205 3.33 -16.14 -7.06
N ASN A 206 4.57 -15.64 -7.16
CA ASN A 206 5.05 -14.73 -8.19
C ASN A 206 4.25 -13.42 -8.34
N CYS A 207 3.47 -12.99 -7.34
CA CYS A 207 2.56 -11.83 -7.49
C CYS A 207 3.29 -10.55 -7.92
N TYR A 208 4.50 -10.29 -7.41
CA TYR A 208 5.31 -9.11 -7.75
C TYR A 208 6.65 -9.47 -8.39
N VAL A 209 6.79 -10.67 -9.01
CA VAL A 209 8.04 -11.08 -9.66
C VAL A 209 8.44 -10.05 -10.73
N GLY A 210 9.67 -9.54 -10.66
CA GLY A 210 10.24 -8.60 -11.63
C GLY A 210 9.46 -7.28 -11.79
N MET A 211 8.58 -6.92 -10.86
CA MET A 211 7.65 -5.80 -11.01
C MET A 211 8.33 -4.47 -11.36
N PHE A 212 9.48 -4.19 -10.77
CA PHE A 212 10.28 -2.99 -11.01
C PHE A 212 11.65 -3.31 -11.61
N ARG A 213 11.78 -4.44 -12.31
CA ARG A 213 13.05 -4.80 -12.94
C ARG A 213 13.45 -3.77 -13.98
N ASN A 214 14.73 -3.33 -13.97
CA ASN A 214 15.31 -2.29 -14.81
C ASN A 214 14.59 -0.92 -14.69
N CYS A 215 13.89 -0.63 -13.58
CA CYS A 215 13.34 0.70 -13.31
C CYS A 215 14.43 1.63 -12.75
N THR A 216 15.39 1.99 -13.57
CA THR A 216 16.60 2.75 -13.14
C THR A 216 16.32 4.16 -12.63
N GLY A 217 15.14 4.72 -12.91
CA GLY A 217 14.66 5.99 -12.35
C GLY A 217 14.14 5.90 -10.92
N LEU A 218 13.85 4.69 -10.42
CA LEU A 218 13.24 4.48 -9.11
C LEU A 218 14.26 4.73 -7.99
N THR A 219 14.01 5.71 -7.14
CA THR A 219 14.95 6.12 -6.08
C THR A 219 14.67 5.47 -4.73
N ASN A 220 13.46 5.00 -4.49
CA ASN A 220 13.05 4.40 -3.22
C ASN A 220 12.18 3.16 -3.46
N ALA A 221 12.41 2.11 -2.68
CA ALA A 221 11.54 0.93 -2.68
C ALA A 221 10.25 1.21 -1.89
N PRO A 222 9.09 0.66 -2.30
CA PRO A 222 7.88 0.71 -1.50
C PRO A 222 7.98 -0.17 -0.25
N ALA A 223 7.13 0.07 0.73
CA ALA A 223 6.98 -0.82 1.88
C ALA A 223 6.45 -2.20 1.43
N LEU A 224 6.97 -3.28 2.04
CA LEU A 224 6.60 -4.66 1.77
C LEU A 224 6.07 -5.29 3.07
N PRO A 225 4.78 -5.10 3.42
CA PRO A 225 4.25 -5.44 4.74
C PRO A 225 4.04 -6.95 4.95
N ALA A 226 4.01 -7.77 3.89
CA ALA A 226 3.74 -9.19 3.99
C ALA A 226 4.82 -9.94 4.80
N THR A 227 4.39 -10.72 5.78
CA THR A 227 5.26 -11.54 6.62
C THR A 227 5.33 -13.00 6.18
N THR A 228 4.36 -13.46 5.38
CA THR A 228 4.36 -14.80 4.76
C THR A 228 4.65 -14.64 3.27
N LEU A 229 5.73 -15.26 2.80
CA LEU A 229 6.25 -15.08 1.45
C LEU A 229 6.08 -16.36 0.62
N PRO A 230 5.06 -16.45 -0.25
CA PRO A 230 4.92 -17.54 -1.22
C PRO A 230 6.05 -17.56 -2.24
N GLY A 231 6.21 -18.67 -2.96
CA GLY A 231 7.29 -18.86 -3.92
C GLY A 231 7.36 -17.73 -4.96
N GLY A 232 8.55 -17.11 -5.08
CA GLY A 232 8.85 -16.10 -6.09
C GLY A 232 8.11 -14.77 -5.95
N CYS A 233 7.35 -14.53 -4.85
CA CYS A 233 6.49 -13.34 -4.74
C CYS A 233 7.20 -11.99 -4.94
N TYR A 234 8.48 -11.88 -4.56
CA TYR A 234 9.34 -10.70 -4.79
C TYR A 234 10.58 -11.01 -5.61
N GLN A 235 10.62 -12.15 -6.31
CA GLN A 235 11.79 -12.56 -7.07
C GLN A 235 12.15 -11.52 -8.14
N GLU A 236 13.40 -11.12 -8.23
CA GLU A 236 13.92 -10.12 -9.18
C GLU A 236 13.20 -8.78 -9.22
N MET A 237 12.47 -8.43 -8.17
CA MET A 237 11.58 -7.27 -8.15
C MET A 237 12.29 -5.96 -8.50
N PHE A 238 13.52 -5.76 -8.05
CA PHE A 238 14.36 -4.58 -8.28
C PHE A 238 15.67 -4.90 -8.99
N ARG A 239 15.71 -5.98 -9.74
CA ARG A 239 16.92 -6.37 -10.47
C ARG A 239 17.17 -5.43 -11.66
N ASP A 240 18.38 -4.90 -11.76
CA ASP A 240 18.95 -4.18 -12.91
C ASP A 240 19.64 -5.14 -13.87
#